data_16a4ea218bc201993de74d1664949f2d
#
_entry.id   16a4ea218bc201993de74d1664949f2d
#
_cell.length_a   1.000
_cell.length_b   1.000
_cell.length_c   1.000
_cell.angle_alpha   90.00
_cell.angle_beta   90.00
_cell.angle_gamma   90.00
#
_symmetry.space_group_name_H-M   'P 1'
#
loop_
_entity.id
_entity.type
_entity.pdbx_description
1 polymer ?
#
loop_
_entity_poly.entity_id
_entity_poly.type
_entity_poly.pdbx_seq_one_letter_code
_entity_poly.pdbx_strand_id
1 'polypeptide(L)'
;KAYAQRVIAAFDVRGGGAASAARALSGGNMQKLILGRALLHPDAATTDGVTAQTHTPTLIVAHQPTWGLDIGAVRYVQSQLLVARDAGAAVLVISDDLDEVLTLGDRVAVMHAGQLSAARPADGWTREAIGLAMAGADH
;
A
#
# COMPACT_ATOMS: atom_id res chain seq x y z
N LYS A 1 15.58 8.83 -16.58
CA LYS A 1 14.62 9.96 -16.68
C LYS A 1 13.25 9.49 -17.19
N ALA A 2 13.14 8.73 -18.27
CA ALA A 2 11.85 8.27 -18.82
C ALA A 2 11.00 7.50 -17.83
N TYR A 3 11.56 6.53 -17.10
CA TYR A 3 10.84 5.79 -16.07
C TYR A 3 10.28 6.69 -14.96
N ALA A 4 11.06 7.62 -14.43
CA ALA A 4 10.60 8.57 -13.42
C ALA A 4 9.42 9.44 -13.93
N GLN A 5 9.46 9.88 -15.18
CA GLN A 5 8.36 10.63 -15.80
C GLN A 5 7.09 9.77 -15.91
N ARG A 6 7.22 8.49 -16.27
CA ARG A 6 6.09 7.56 -16.33
C ARG A 6 5.44 7.36 -14.94
N VAL A 7 6.27 7.15 -13.90
CA VAL A 7 5.76 7.02 -12.52
C VAL A 7 5.02 8.29 -12.10
N ILE A 8 5.62 9.46 -12.34
CA ILE A 8 5.03 10.77 -12.00
C ILE A 8 3.66 10.93 -12.68
N ALA A 9 3.58 10.61 -13.97
CA ALA A 9 2.34 10.75 -14.74
C ALA A 9 1.27 9.71 -14.33
N ALA A 10 1.65 8.44 -14.21
CA ALA A 10 0.73 7.34 -13.91
C ALA A 10 0.13 7.44 -12.49
N PHE A 11 0.88 7.97 -11.52
CA PHE A 11 0.47 8.06 -10.12
C PHE A 11 0.14 9.49 -9.67
N ASP A 12 0.01 10.43 -10.59
CA ASP A 12 -0.29 11.86 -10.30
C ASP A 12 0.58 12.42 -9.17
N VAL A 13 1.89 12.21 -9.25
CA VAL A 13 2.85 12.73 -8.27
C VAL A 13 3.07 14.21 -8.53
N ARG A 14 2.69 15.06 -7.59
CA ARG A 14 2.81 16.52 -7.69
C ARG A 14 3.98 17.02 -6.84
N GLY A 15 4.60 18.14 -7.23
CA GLY A 15 5.64 18.77 -6.40
C GLY A 15 7.03 18.73 -7.01
N GLY A 16 7.14 18.97 -8.30
CA GLY A 16 8.39 19.07 -9.06
C GLY A 16 8.52 17.96 -10.09
N GLY A 17 9.46 18.07 -10.99
CA GLY A 17 9.70 17.09 -12.04
C GLY A 17 10.66 15.97 -11.59
N ALA A 18 10.99 15.08 -12.51
CA ALA A 18 11.90 13.94 -12.28
C ALA A 18 13.34 14.33 -11.84
N ALA A 19 13.68 15.61 -11.87
CA ALA A 19 14.96 16.14 -11.39
C ALA A 19 14.87 16.69 -9.95
N SER A 20 13.67 16.79 -9.37
CA SER A 20 13.49 17.32 -8.02
C SER A 20 13.89 16.30 -6.97
N ALA A 21 14.44 16.78 -5.85
CA ALA A 21 14.76 15.91 -4.73
C ALA A 21 13.47 15.37 -4.10
N ALA A 22 13.40 14.06 -3.84
CA ALA A 22 12.24 13.42 -3.23
C ALA A 22 11.82 14.03 -1.88
N ARG A 23 12.78 14.53 -1.09
CA ARG A 23 12.53 15.22 0.18
C ARG A 23 11.68 16.50 0.05
N ALA A 24 11.52 17.04 -1.15
CA ALA A 24 10.69 18.22 -1.40
C ALA A 24 9.22 17.87 -1.64
N LEU A 25 8.88 16.58 -1.70
CA LEU A 25 7.51 16.11 -1.88
C LEU A 25 6.75 16.16 -0.54
N SER A 26 5.44 16.45 -0.61
CA SER A 26 4.55 16.18 0.52
C SER A 26 4.45 14.69 0.82
N GLY A 27 4.02 14.32 2.05
CA GLY A 27 3.86 12.92 2.45
C GLY A 27 3.02 12.11 1.45
N GLY A 28 1.87 12.63 1.03
CA GLY A 28 1.00 11.97 0.05
C GLY A 28 1.67 11.78 -1.32
N ASN A 29 2.42 12.78 -1.81
CA ASN A 29 3.15 12.63 -3.08
C ASN A 29 4.35 11.68 -2.95
N MET A 30 4.98 11.63 -1.78
CA MET A 30 6.02 10.64 -1.48
C MET A 30 5.46 9.22 -1.53
N GLN A 31 4.31 8.96 -0.93
CA GLN A 31 3.66 7.65 -0.97
C GLN A 31 3.22 7.27 -2.38
N LYS A 32 2.66 8.19 -3.16
CA LYS A 32 2.37 7.97 -4.58
C LYS A 32 3.62 7.59 -5.37
N LEU A 33 4.75 8.25 -5.12
CA LEU A 33 6.02 7.92 -5.75
C LEU A 33 6.52 6.51 -5.35
N ILE A 34 6.44 6.16 -4.07
CA ILE A 34 6.83 4.84 -3.55
C ILE A 34 5.98 3.74 -4.18
N LEU A 35 4.65 3.90 -4.18
CA LEU A 35 3.73 2.97 -4.82
C LEU A 35 3.99 2.84 -6.32
N GLY A 36 4.15 3.97 -7.00
CA GLY A 36 4.43 3.97 -8.44
C GLY A 36 5.70 3.21 -8.78
N ARG A 37 6.74 3.31 -7.95
CA ARG A 37 7.96 2.53 -8.12
C ARG A 37 7.77 1.04 -7.88
N ALA A 38 6.90 0.68 -6.94
CA ALA A 38 6.63 -0.72 -6.62
C ALA A 38 5.73 -1.40 -7.65
N LEU A 39 4.76 -0.66 -8.20
CA LEU A 39 3.72 -1.21 -9.07
C LEU A 39 4.02 -1.04 -10.58
N LEU A 40 4.81 -0.02 -10.97
CA LEU A 40 5.16 0.22 -12.37
C LEU A 40 6.52 -0.39 -12.69
N HIS A 41 6.52 -1.43 -13.53
CA HIS A 41 7.78 -2.08 -13.93
C HIS A 41 8.66 -1.14 -14.78
N PRO A 42 9.98 -1.07 -14.54
CA PRO A 42 10.90 -0.22 -15.31
C PRO A 42 10.89 -0.52 -16.81
N ASP A 43 10.80 -1.80 -17.16
CA ASP A 43 10.88 -2.31 -18.53
C ASP A 43 9.51 -2.46 -19.22
N ALA A 44 8.43 -2.00 -18.59
CA ALA A 44 7.14 -1.89 -19.27
C ALA A 44 7.30 -0.92 -20.45
N ALA A 45 7.67 -1.46 -21.60
CA ALA A 45 7.90 -0.70 -22.81
C ALA A 45 6.61 -0.03 -23.26
N THR A 46 6.66 1.26 -23.47
CA THR A 46 5.72 1.95 -24.34
C THR A 46 6.04 1.55 -25.77
N THR A 47 5.62 0.38 -26.18
CA THR A 47 5.52 0.06 -27.60
C THR A 47 4.15 0.57 -28.05
N ASP A 48 4.17 1.40 -29.09
CA ASP A 48 3.03 2.06 -29.72
C ASP A 48 1.70 1.32 -29.57
N GLY A 49 0.81 1.84 -28.74
CA GLY A 49 -0.64 1.52 -28.74
C GLY A 49 -1.07 0.17 -28.17
N VAL A 50 -0.18 -0.68 -27.69
CA VAL A 50 -0.51 -1.93 -26.99
C VAL A 50 -0.23 -1.77 -25.50
N THR A 51 -1.26 -1.99 -24.70
CA THR A 51 -1.28 -1.98 -23.24
C THR A 51 0.07 -2.32 -22.60
N ALA A 52 0.67 -1.32 -21.92
CA ALA A 52 1.78 -1.58 -21.01
C ALA A 52 1.35 -2.74 -20.10
N GLN A 53 1.98 -3.91 -20.24
CA GLN A 53 1.78 -4.99 -19.30
C GLN A 53 2.29 -4.48 -17.96
N THR A 54 1.37 -4.01 -17.13
CA THR A 54 1.66 -3.75 -15.72
C THR A 54 2.02 -5.11 -15.14
N HIS A 55 3.30 -5.32 -14.91
CA HIS A 55 3.74 -6.51 -14.19
C HIS A 55 3.23 -6.37 -12.77
N THR A 56 2.12 -7.03 -12.47
CA THR A 56 1.60 -7.07 -11.10
C THR A 56 2.59 -7.84 -10.25
N PRO A 57 3.14 -7.25 -9.18
CA PRO A 57 4.01 -7.96 -8.27
C PRO A 57 3.30 -9.20 -7.72
N THR A 58 4.00 -10.30 -7.55
CA THR A 58 3.44 -11.50 -6.92
C THR A 58 3.09 -11.26 -5.45
N LEU A 59 3.92 -10.46 -4.76
CA LEU A 59 3.75 -10.09 -3.37
C LEU A 59 4.06 -8.60 -3.18
N ILE A 60 3.19 -7.92 -2.45
CA ILE A 60 3.37 -6.55 -1.96
C ILE A 60 3.39 -6.60 -0.44
N VAL A 61 4.44 -6.04 0.17
CA VAL A 61 4.51 -5.82 1.62
C VAL A 61 4.44 -4.32 1.87
N ALA A 62 3.36 -3.88 2.53
CA ALA A 62 3.09 -2.48 2.84
C ALA A 62 3.10 -2.29 4.36
N HIS A 63 4.12 -1.60 4.87
CA HIS A 63 4.23 -1.25 6.29
C HIS A 63 3.83 0.19 6.49
N GLN A 64 2.81 0.42 7.34
CA GLN A 64 2.25 1.74 7.64
C GLN A 64 1.97 2.58 6.39
N PRO A 65 1.25 2.02 5.37
CA PRO A 65 1.20 2.63 4.04
C PRO A 65 0.47 3.99 4.02
N THR A 66 -0.37 4.27 5.00
CA THR A 66 -1.15 5.52 5.07
C THR A 66 -0.75 6.45 6.21
N TRP A 67 0.29 6.11 6.95
CA TRP A 67 0.72 6.89 8.12
C TRP A 67 1.06 8.34 7.75
N GLY A 68 0.46 9.30 8.47
CA GLY A 68 0.72 10.73 8.26
C GLY A 68 0.13 11.33 6.98
N LEU A 69 -0.78 10.63 6.30
CA LEU A 69 -1.42 11.11 5.09
C LEU A 69 -2.77 11.79 5.38
N ASP A 70 -3.16 12.72 4.50
CA ASP A 70 -4.53 13.23 4.47
C ASP A 70 -5.51 12.16 3.93
N ILE A 71 -6.81 12.37 4.19
CA ILE A 71 -7.88 11.42 3.83
C ILE A 71 -7.89 11.08 2.33
N GLY A 72 -7.59 12.05 1.47
CA GLY A 72 -7.55 11.82 0.02
C GLY A 72 -6.41 10.90 -0.38
N ALA A 73 -5.22 11.12 0.20
CA ALA A 73 -4.06 10.29 -0.02
C ALA A 73 -4.23 8.88 0.56
N VAL A 74 -4.84 8.76 1.75
CA VAL A 74 -5.20 7.46 2.36
C VAL A 74 -6.05 6.63 1.39
N ARG A 75 -7.16 7.19 0.92
CA ARG A 75 -8.07 6.50 -0.02
C ARG A 75 -7.37 6.10 -1.31
N TYR A 76 -6.50 6.95 -1.82
CA TYR A 76 -5.73 6.64 -3.01
C TYR A 76 -4.80 5.44 -2.80
N VAL A 77 -4.01 5.45 -1.72
CA VAL A 77 -3.09 4.34 -1.37
C VAL A 77 -3.87 3.03 -1.22
N GLN A 78 -4.94 3.04 -0.44
CA GLN A 78 -5.80 1.88 -0.21
C GLN A 78 -6.38 1.34 -1.52
N SER A 79 -6.88 2.22 -2.40
CA SER A 79 -7.41 1.80 -3.71
C SER A 79 -6.35 1.14 -4.59
N GLN A 80 -5.10 1.62 -4.58
CA GLN A 80 -4.02 1.02 -5.36
C GLN A 80 -3.63 -0.37 -4.84
N LEU A 81 -3.64 -0.58 -3.53
CA LEU A 81 -3.39 -1.90 -2.94
C LEU A 81 -4.50 -2.90 -3.31
N LEU A 82 -5.76 -2.46 -3.27
CA LEU A 82 -6.90 -3.29 -3.69
C LEU A 82 -6.85 -3.62 -5.18
N VAL A 83 -6.54 -2.65 -6.04
CA VAL A 83 -6.36 -2.89 -7.48
C VAL A 83 -5.25 -3.91 -7.74
N ALA A 84 -4.13 -3.82 -7.05
CA ALA A 84 -3.04 -4.78 -7.19
C ALA A 84 -3.46 -6.19 -6.73
N ARG A 85 -4.20 -6.31 -5.61
CA ARG A 85 -4.78 -7.57 -5.14
C ARG A 85 -5.72 -8.17 -6.20
N ASP A 86 -6.64 -7.38 -6.73
CA ASP A 86 -7.61 -7.81 -7.72
C ASP A 86 -6.95 -8.23 -9.05
N ALA A 87 -5.76 -7.68 -9.33
CA ALA A 87 -4.90 -8.10 -10.44
C ALA A 87 -4.06 -9.36 -10.14
N GLY A 88 -4.20 -9.96 -8.95
CA GLY A 88 -3.59 -11.24 -8.57
C GLY A 88 -2.37 -11.14 -7.65
N ALA A 89 -2.02 -9.95 -7.12
CA ALA A 89 -0.97 -9.83 -6.11
C ALA A 89 -1.44 -10.34 -4.75
N ALA A 90 -0.57 -11.04 -4.02
CA ALA A 90 -0.73 -11.17 -2.58
C ALA A 90 -0.32 -9.85 -1.92
N VAL A 91 -1.13 -9.33 -1.00
CA VAL A 91 -0.85 -8.07 -0.31
C VAL A 91 -0.78 -8.32 1.19
N LEU A 92 0.38 -8.05 1.79
CA LEU A 92 0.58 -8.05 3.24
C LEU A 92 0.64 -6.60 3.72
N VAL A 93 -0.40 -6.20 4.47
CA VAL A 93 -0.43 -4.89 5.12
C VAL A 93 -0.05 -5.06 6.58
N ILE A 94 0.89 -4.24 7.06
CA ILE A 94 1.29 -4.15 8.46
C ILE A 94 0.96 -2.73 8.92
N SER A 95 0.00 -2.61 9.84
CA SER A 95 -0.49 -1.31 10.31
C SER A 95 -0.93 -1.39 11.77
N ASP A 96 -0.80 -0.29 12.50
CA ASP A 96 -1.39 -0.08 13.83
C ASP A 96 -2.75 0.63 13.75
N ASP A 97 -3.18 1.06 12.57
CA ASP A 97 -4.50 1.62 12.32
C ASP A 97 -5.52 0.50 12.11
N LEU A 98 -6.40 0.32 13.11
CA LEU A 98 -7.43 -0.73 13.08
C LEU A 98 -8.42 -0.55 11.94
N ASP A 99 -8.72 0.69 11.56
CA ASP A 99 -9.63 0.97 10.44
C ASP A 99 -9.01 0.58 9.11
N GLU A 100 -7.73 0.86 8.94
CA GLU A 100 -6.99 0.41 7.76
C GLU A 100 -6.98 -1.11 7.65
N VAL A 101 -6.63 -1.81 8.74
CA VAL A 101 -6.53 -3.27 8.78
C VAL A 101 -7.88 -3.92 8.49
N LEU A 102 -8.97 -3.44 9.12
CA LEU A 102 -10.31 -3.99 8.92
C LEU A 102 -10.91 -3.65 7.55
N THR A 103 -10.49 -2.53 6.95
CA THR A 103 -10.97 -2.11 5.62
C THR A 103 -10.29 -2.86 4.49
N LEU A 104 -8.98 -3.12 4.62
CA LEU A 104 -8.18 -3.72 3.55
C LEU A 104 -8.06 -5.24 3.66
N GLY A 105 -8.09 -5.78 4.90
CA GLY A 105 -7.76 -7.18 5.16
C GLY A 105 -8.90 -8.15 4.83
N ASP A 106 -8.62 -9.18 4.07
CA ASP A 106 -9.50 -10.37 4.00
C ASP A 106 -9.29 -11.24 5.25
N ARG A 107 -8.07 -11.26 5.76
CA ARG A 107 -7.67 -11.98 6.99
C ARG A 107 -6.78 -11.09 7.85
N VAL A 108 -6.96 -11.16 9.14
CA VAL A 108 -6.21 -10.36 10.14
C VAL A 108 -5.51 -11.29 11.13
N ALA A 109 -4.26 -10.97 11.43
CA ALA A 109 -3.50 -11.54 12.53
C ALA A 109 -2.96 -10.38 13.39
N VAL A 110 -2.86 -10.60 14.70
CA VAL A 110 -2.35 -9.59 15.63
C VAL A 110 -0.97 -9.98 16.11
N MET A 111 -0.05 -9.01 16.15
CA MET A 111 1.29 -9.18 16.68
C MET A 111 1.39 -8.52 18.05
N HIS A 112 1.83 -9.28 19.06
CA HIS A 112 2.12 -8.79 20.40
C HIS A 112 3.38 -9.45 20.95
N ALA A 113 4.26 -8.68 21.55
CA ALA A 113 5.49 -9.17 22.22
C ALA A 113 6.32 -10.19 21.38
N GLY A 114 6.38 -9.97 20.06
CA GLY A 114 7.12 -10.85 19.13
C GLY A 114 6.37 -12.12 18.73
N GLN A 115 5.13 -12.30 19.15
CA GLN A 115 4.27 -13.42 18.77
C GLN A 115 3.18 -12.96 17.81
N LEU A 116 2.86 -13.78 16.81
CA LEU A 116 1.80 -13.54 15.84
C LEU A 116 0.64 -14.52 16.10
N SER A 117 -0.56 -13.98 16.26
CA SER A 117 -1.75 -14.79 16.39
C SER A 117 -2.08 -15.58 15.12
N ALA A 118 -2.93 -16.59 15.22
CA ALA A 118 -3.50 -17.22 14.03
C ALA A 118 -4.28 -16.19 13.20
N ALA A 119 -4.07 -16.16 11.88
CA ALA A 119 -4.84 -15.30 10.99
C ALA A 119 -6.29 -15.79 10.92
N ARG A 120 -7.26 -14.90 11.16
CA ARG A 120 -8.71 -15.15 11.09
C ARG A 120 -9.34 -14.26 10.01
N PRO A 121 -10.51 -14.61 9.43
CA PRO A 121 -11.26 -13.70 8.57
C PRO A 121 -11.52 -12.36 9.25
N ALA A 122 -11.47 -11.26 8.48
CA ALA A 122 -11.59 -9.91 9.04
C ALA A 122 -12.96 -9.66 9.68
N ASP A 123 -14.02 -10.27 9.14
CA ASP A 123 -15.39 -10.21 9.67
C ASP A 123 -15.57 -10.94 11.02
N GLY A 124 -14.61 -11.78 11.39
CA GLY A 124 -14.54 -12.43 12.71
C GLY A 124 -13.87 -11.58 13.78
N TRP A 125 -13.43 -10.35 13.47
CA TRP A 125 -12.79 -9.44 14.41
C TRP A 125 -13.67 -8.22 14.74
N THR A 126 -13.65 -7.80 16.00
CA THR A 126 -14.11 -6.47 16.39
C THR A 126 -12.92 -5.58 16.76
N ARG A 127 -13.12 -4.26 16.77
CA ARG A 127 -12.06 -3.33 17.21
C ARG A 127 -11.58 -3.63 18.64
N GLU A 128 -12.53 -3.96 19.52
CA GLU A 128 -12.23 -4.31 20.92
C GLU A 128 -11.38 -5.58 20.99
N ALA A 129 -11.74 -6.62 20.22
CA ALA A 129 -11.01 -7.88 20.21
C ALA A 129 -9.59 -7.70 19.68
N ILE A 130 -9.39 -6.92 18.60
CA ILE A 130 -8.05 -6.59 18.11
C ILE A 130 -7.28 -5.78 19.16
N GLY A 131 -7.90 -4.76 19.76
CA GLY A 131 -7.26 -3.95 20.79
C GLY A 131 -6.81 -4.76 22.00
N LEU A 132 -7.64 -5.71 22.47
CA LEU A 132 -7.28 -6.64 23.56
C LEU A 132 -6.13 -7.56 23.16
N ALA A 133 -6.16 -8.13 21.95
CA ALA A 133 -5.09 -8.97 21.45
C ALA A 133 -3.75 -8.19 21.30
N MET A 134 -3.81 -6.94 20.85
CA MET A 134 -2.64 -6.05 20.78
C MET A 134 -2.08 -5.73 22.18
N ALA A 135 -2.93 -5.69 23.21
CA ALA A 135 -2.52 -5.51 24.61
C ALA A 135 -2.05 -6.81 25.27
N GLY A 136 -2.13 -7.95 24.58
CA GLY A 136 -1.73 -9.25 25.14
C GLY A 136 -2.76 -9.92 26.03
N ALA A 137 -4.02 -9.49 25.97
CA ALA A 137 -5.09 -10.04 26.81
C ALA A 137 -5.70 -11.36 26.27
N ASP A 138 -5.25 -11.82 25.11
CA ASP A 138 -5.86 -12.94 24.35
C ASP A 138 -4.86 -14.11 24.14
N HIS A 139 -4.01 -14.37 25.13
CA HIS A 139 -3.04 -15.48 25.14
C HIS A 139 -3.37 -16.48 26.22
#